data_a69252c6ca00242099f53575db4899ab
#
_entry.id   a69252c6ca00242099f53575db4899ab
#
_cell.length_a   1.000
_cell.length_b   1.000
_cell.length_c   1.000
_cell.angle_alpha   90.00
_cell.angle_beta   90.00
_cell.angle_gamma   90.00
#
_symmetry.space_group_name_H-M   'P 1'
#
loop_
_entity.id
_entity.type
_entity.pdbx_description
1 polymer ?
#
loop_
_entity_poly.entity_id
_entity_poly.type
_entity_poly.pdbx_seq_one_letter_code
_entity_poly.pdbx_strand_id
1 'polypeptide(L)'
;MSTRILLRRSAVLLAALALTAQGGSPMTEASDAKGGGVLLVANKGEHTLGIIDPVAGKQIATIAESGVTGHEVIASPDGRTAYVPIYGDSGVGKPGSDGRTMDVIDIASRKLVKTIDFGGPERPHCPMFGADGRLYVTTEISNTITVIDPKTHTIVDRIPTGQPESHMVALSRDGARAYTSNVHVGTVSVIDVKAKKVLKVIPVSSYAQRIALSVDDKWIFTADQTEPRLAVIDTATHAVKQWVALPGKAYGTAPTPDGKFLLITILGVNKVGVLDLKTMQLAHTIDVPAAPQEIVVRPDGKMAYVSCDASKKVAAIDTATWKVDRLIDAGAAADGLAWAAAR
;
A
#
# COMPACT_ATOMS: atom_id res chain seq x y z
N MET A 1 -38.97 -69.32 66.94
CA MET A 1 -38.45 -68.08 67.55
C MET A 1 -37.55 -67.41 66.54
N SER A 2 -38.06 -66.38 65.90
CA SER A 2 -37.36 -65.64 64.77
C SER A 2 -36.68 -64.39 65.25
N THR A 3 -35.41 -64.35 65.00
CA THR A 3 -34.64 -63.13 65.29
C THR A 3 -34.32 -62.40 63.93
N ARG A 4 -34.91 -61.27 63.75
CA ARG A 4 -34.72 -60.40 62.59
C ARG A 4 -33.42 -59.61 62.78
N ILE A 5 -32.50 -59.69 61.83
CA ILE A 5 -31.28 -58.90 61.77
C ILE A 5 -31.58 -57.67 60.92
N LEU A 6 -31.39 -56.44 61.45
CA LEU A 6 -31.48 -55.17 60.78
C LEU A 6 -30.13 -54.86 60.08
N LEU A 7 -30.13 -54.77 58.79
CA LEU A 7 -29.00 -54.23 58.05
C LEU A 7 -29.10 -52.69 58.00
N ARG A 8 -28.13 -52.01 58.57
CA ARG A 8 -27.91 -50.57 58.42
C ARG A 8 -27.15 -50.36 57.12
N ARG A 9 -27.71 -49.61 56.22
CA ARG A 9 -27.03 -49.08 54.99
C ARG A 9 -26.29 -47.81 55.38
N SER A 10 -24.97 -47.81 55.29
CA SER A 10 -24.13 -46.62 55.37
C SER A 10 -24.10 -45.93 54.01
N ALA A 11 -24.57 -44.64 53.95
CA ALA A 11 -24.42 -43.82 52.76
C ALA A 11 -23.02 -43.19 52.77
N VAL A 12 -22.24 -43.48 51.73
CA VAL A 12 -20.96 -42.82 51.49
C VAL A 12 -21.26 -41.55 50.66
N LEU A 13 -21.01 -40.38 51.23
CA LEU A 13 -21.07 -39.09 50.54
C LEU A 13 -19.77 -38.97 49.71
N LEU A 14 -19.87 -39.02 48.38
CA LEU A 14 -18.80 -38.56 47.49
C LEU A 14 -18.88 -37.03 47.36
N ALA A 15 -17.89 -36.36 47.91
CA ALA A 15 -17.68 -34.92 47.62
C ALA A 15 -17.04 -34.77 46.24
N ALA A 16 -17.77 -34.24 45.29
CA ALA A 16 -17.24 -33.84 43.99
C ALA A 16 -16.51 -32.48 44.13
N LEU A 17 -15.18 -32.49 43.97
CA LEU A 17 -14.41 -31.26 43.80
C LEU A 17 -14.72 -30.68 42.42
N ALA A 18 -15.40 -29.52 42.37
CA ALA A 18 -15.54 -28.74 41.16
C ALA A 18 -14.23 -27.97 40.90
N LEU A 19 -13.44 -28.39 39.89
CA LEU A 19 -12.39 -27.56 39.33
C LEU A 19 -13.05 -26.43 38.58
N THR A 20 -12.90 -25.21 39.08
CA THR A 20 -13.22 -23.99 38.31
C THR A 20 -12.16 -23.79 37.24
N ALA A 21 -12.47 -24.17 36.02
CA ALA A 21 -11.69 -23.74 34.84
C ALA A 21 -11.86 -22.22 34.72
N GLN A 22 -10.78 -21.47 34.92
CA GLN A 22 -10.72 -20.07 34.61
C GLN A 22 -10.92 -19.89 33.09
N GLY A 23 -12.01 -19.25 32.72
CA GLY A 23 -12.36 -18.97 31.35
C GLY A 23 -11.33 -18.08 30.70
N GLY A 24 -10.57 -18.66 29.75
CA GLY A 24 -9.93 -17.86 28.72
C GLY A 24 -11.01 -17.13 27.94
N SER A 25 -10.90 -15.81 27.86
CA SER A 25 -11.78 -15.00 27.00
C SER A 25 -11.74 -15.58 25.59
N PRO A 26 -12.88 -15.80 24.93
CA PRO A 26 -12.89 -16.23 23.55
C PRO A 26 -12.20 -15.15 22.71
N MET A 27 -11.15 -15.55 21.98
CA MET A 27 -10.66 -14.74 20.85
C MET A 27 -11.87 -14.56 19.94
N THR A 28 -12.36 -13.33 19.83
CA THR A 28 -13.38 -12.97 18.84
C THR A 28 -12.88 -13.39 17.48
N GLU A 29 -13.48 -14.42 16.90
CA GLU A 29 -13.31 -14.79 15.50
C GLU A 29 -13.57 -13.52 14.67
N ALA A 30 -12.61 -13.21 13.80
CA ALA A 30 -12.76 -12.13 12.83
C ALA A 30 -13.98 -12.46 11.98
N SER A 31 -14.98 -11.58 12.01
CA SER A 31 -16.22 -11.77 11.28
C SER A 31 -15.95 -11.92 9.80
N ASP A 32 -16.41 -13.02 9.20
CA ASP A 32 -16.51 -13.26 7.75
C ASP A 32 -17.48 -12.27 7.09
N ALA A 33 -17.08 -11.00 7.00
CA ALA A 33 -17.75 -10.04 6.15
C ALA A 33 -17.17 -10.16 4.74
N LYS A 34 -17.99 -10.40 3.74
CA LYS A 34 -17.64 -10.33 2.31
C LYS A 34 -16.97 -8.98 2.04
N GLY A 35 -15.66 -9.01 1.79
CA GLY A 35 -14.79 -7.82 1.75
C GLY A 35 -13.80 -7.74 2.93
N GLY A 36 -13.64 -8.80 3.71
CA GLY A 36 -12.72 -8.89 4.83
C GLY A 36 -11.27 -8.67 4.39
N GLY A 37 -10.52 -7.97 5.23
CA GLY A 37 -9.12 -7.65 5.02
C GLY A 37 -8.68 -6.60 6.01
N VAL A 38 -7.40 -6.27 5.96
CA VAL A 38 -6.81 -5.20 6.75
C VAL A 38 -6.14 -4.17 5.85
N LEU A 39 -6.09 -2.95 6.33
CA LEU A 39 -5.32 -1.90 5.70
C LEU A 39 -3.95 -1.82 6.37
N LEU A 40 -2.91 -1.77 5.56
CA LEU A 40 -1.54 -1.55 5.99
C LEU A 40 -1.19 -0.08 5.80
N VAL A 41 -0.44 0.50 6.73
CA VAL A 41 0.00 1.90 6.65
C VAL A 41 1.46 2.02 7.08
N ALA A 42 2.31 2.59 6.22
CA ALA A 42 3.67 2.97 6.59
C ALA A 42 3.62 4.26 7.42
N ASN A 43 3.96 4.16 8.71
CA ASN A 43 4.02 5.30 9.63
C ASN A 43 5.45 5.84 9.65
N LYS A 44 5.80 6.60 8.64
CA LYS A 44 7.16 7.08 8.35
C LYS A 44 7.82 7.81 9.52
N GLY A 45 7.04 8.62 10.26
CA GLY A 45 7.55 9.36 11.41
C GLY A 45 7.76 8.54 12.69
N GLU A 46 7.31 7.28 12.70
CA GLU A 46 7.48 6.36 13.83
C GLU A 46 8.32 5.13 13.47
N HIS A 47 8.73 5.00 12.20
CA HIS A 47 9.45 3.86 11.64
C HIS A 47 8.74 2.55 11.93
N THR A 48 7.44 2.50 11.60
CA THR A 48 6.59 1.34 11.87
C THR A 48 5.62 1.06 10.74
N LEU A 49 5.27 -0.22 10.56
CA LEU A 49 4.10 -0.63 9.82
C LEU A 49 2.89 -0.72 10.77
N GLY A 50 1.85 0.04 10.49
CA GLY A 50 0.54 -0.08 11.14
C GLY A 50 -0.35 -1.08 10.42
N ILE A 51 -1.12 -1.87 11.17
CA ILE A 51 -2.21 -2.71 10.66
C ILE A 51 -3.52 -2.15 11.20
N ILE A 52 -4.41 -1.77 10.29
CA ILE A 52 -5.70 -1.18 10.61
C ILE A 52 -6.81 -2.20 10.30
N ASP A 53 -7.71 -2.39 11.27
CA ASP A 53 -9.01 -3.01 11.03
C ASP A 53 -9.97 -1.94 10.51
N PRO A 54 -10.34 -1.98 9.22
CA PRO A 54 -11.19 -0.94 8.63
C PRO A 54 -12.64 -1.00 9.09
N VAL A 55 -13.10 -2.16 9.58
CA VAL A 55 -14.46 -2.33 10.12
C VAL A 55 -14.53 -1.73 11.53
N ALA A 56 -13.56 -2.08 12.38
CA ALA A 56 -13.46 -1.48 13.72
C ALA A 56 -13.03 0.00 13.68
N GLY A 57 -12.49 0.47 12.56
CA GLY A 57 -12.03 1.85 12.38
C GLY A 57 -10.83 2.20 13.27
N LYS A 58 -9.91 1.26 13.50
CA LYS A 58 -8.75 1.48 14.39
C LYS A 58 -7.51 0.69 13.96
N GLN A 59 -6.34 1.21 14.28
CA GLN A 59 -5.08 0.48 14.19
C GLN A 59 -5.04 -0.60 15.27
N ILE A 60 -4.85 -1.86 14.86
CA ILE A 60 -4.88 -3.04 15.74
C ILE A 60 -3.49 -3.60 16.02
N ALA A 61 -2.48 -3.14 15.28
CA ALA A 61 -1.08 -3.50 15.52
C ALA A 61 -0.15 -2.42 14.99
N THR A 62 1.04 -2.38 15.58
CA THR A 62 2.19 -1.58 15.14
C THR A 62 3.42 -2.48 15.18
N ILE A 63 4.14 -2.57 14.07
CA ILE A 63 5.32 -3.43 13.93
C ILE A 63 6.50 -2.52 13.62
N ALA A 64 7.56 -2.60 14.44
CA ALA A 64 8.78 -1.83 14.21
C ALA A 64 9.46 -2.28 12.92
N GLU A 65 9.93 -1.34 12.12
CA GLU A 65 10.75 -1.56 10.94
C GLU A 65 12.21 -1.86 11.32
N SER A 66 12.94 -2.53 10.43
CA SER A 66 14.34 -2.90 10.67
C SER A 66 15.32 -1.73 10.47
N GLY A 67 14.86 -0.61 9.93
CA GLY A 67 15.70 0.57 9.62
C GLY A 67 14.90 1.87 9.53
N VAL A 68 15.52 2.90 9.04
CA VAL A 68 14.93 4.23 8.86
C VAL A 68 14.74 4.50 7.36
N THR A 69 13.55 4.75 6.84
CA THR A 69 12.20 4.40 7.28
C THR A 69 11.45 3.85 6.05
N GLY A 70 10.42 3.05 6.22
CA GLY A 70 9.53 2.65 5.12
C GLY A 70 8.66 3.82 4.68
N HIS A 71 8.59 4.06 3.35
CA HIS A 71 7.67 5.04 2.76
C HIS A 71 6.46 4.37 2.14
N GLU A 72 6.66 3.18 1.58
CA GLU A 72 5.67 2.42 0.85
C GLU A 72 5.46 1.04 1.47
N VAL A 73 4.35 0.42 1.14
CA VAL A 73 4.04 -0.95 1.53
C VAL A 73 3.21 -1.64 0.46
N ILE A 74 3.39 -2.94 0.28
CA ILE A 74 2.48 -3.77 -0.52
C ILE A 74 2.15 -5.06 0.22
N ALA A 75 0.92 -5.54 0.09
CA ALA A 75 0.53 -6.86 0.53
C ALA A 75 0.76 -7.90 -0.59
N SER A 76 1.17 -9.11 -0.22
CA SER A 76 1.17 -10.22 -1.18
C SER A 76 -0.24 -10.48 -1.72
N PRO A 77 -0.38 -11.01 -2.96
CA PRO A 77 -1.70 -11.28 -3.55
C PRO A 77 -2.58 -12.22 -2.72
N ASP A 78 -1.98 -13.00 -1.84
CA ASP A 78 -2.69 -13.87 -0.92
C ASP A 78 -3.03 -13.22 0.43
N GLY A 79 -2.70 -11.95 0.61
CA GLY A 79 -3.01 -11.17 1.82
C GLY A 79 -2.25 -11.59 3.08
N ARG A 80 -1.21 -12.43 2.98
CA ARG A 80 -0.50 -12.98 4.14
C ARG A 80 0.73 -12.19 4.55
N THR A 81 1.41 -11.60 3.57
CA THR A 81 2.72 -10.98 3.76
C THR A 81 2.66 -9.52 3.38
N ALA A 82 3.22 -8.65 4.20
CA ALA A 82 3.52 -7.27 3.84
C ALA A 82 5.00 -7.12 3.51
N TYR A 83 5.30 -6.33 2.48
CA TYR A 83 6.65 -5.95 2.08
C TYR A 83 6.80 -4.45 2.23
N VAL A 84 7.78 -4.03 3.05
CA VAL A 84 8.04 -2.63 3.38
C VAL A 84 9.47 -2.30 2.97
N PRO A 85 9.69 -1.61 1.85
CA PRO A 85 11.02 -1.13 1.48
C PRO A 85 11.51 -0.07 2.46
N ILE A 86 12.71 -0.24 3.00
CA ILE A 86 13.35 0.71 3.90
C ILE A 86 14.16 1.69 3.07
N TYR A 87 13.61 2.87 2.86
CA TYR A 87 14.15 3.87 1.94
C TYR A 87 15.33 4.66 2.51
N GLY A 88 15.25 5.04 3.76
CA GLY A 88 16.21 5.93 4.42
C GLY A 88 15.54 7.19 4.99
N ASP A 89 16.34 8.11 5.52
CA ASP A 89 15.85 9.29 6.24
C ASP A 89 15.71 10.55 5.38
N SER A 90 16.13 10.51 4.13
CA SER A 90 16.11 11.68 3.24
C SER A 90 14.96 11.60 2.21
N GLY A 91 14.65 12.73 1.61
CA GLY A 91 13.78 12.76 0.44
C GLY A 91 14.52 12.42 -0.84
N VAL A 92 13.79 12.26 -1.95
CA VAL A 92 14.32 11.95 -3.28
C VAL A 92 15.45 12.88 -3.65
N GLY A 93 16.60 12.35 -4.06
CA GLY A 93 17.79 13.10 -4.45
C GLY A 93 18.42 13.93 -3.34
N LYS A 94 17.97 13.84 -2.08
CA LYS A 94 18.52 14.57 -0.95
C LYS A 94 19.61 13.76 -0.26
N PRO A 95 20.67 14.40 0.27
CA PRO A 95 21.62 13.73 1.14
C PRO A 95 20.95 13.21 2.42
N GLY A 96 21.44 12.09 2.94
CA GLY A 96 20.96 11.48 4.18
C GLY A 96 21.42 10.02 4.29
N SER A 97 20.78 9.25 5.16
CA SER A 97 21.03 7.82 5.30
C SER A 97 20.23 7.06 4.24
N ASP A 98 20.92 6.34 3.38
CA ASP A 98 20.32 5.57 2.31
C ASP A 98 19.92 4.18 2.78
N GLY A 99 18.66 3.83 2.65
CA GLY A 99 18.16 2.50 2.96
C GLY A 99 18.69 1.44 1.99
N ARG A 100 18.75 0.19 2.48
CA ARG A 100 19.32 -0.94 1.72
C ARG A 100 18.53 -2.23 1.86
N THR A 101 17.43 -2.22 2.59
CA THR A 101 16.69 -3.42 2.94
C THR A 101 15.21 -3.31 2.60
N MET A 102 14.51 -4.43 2.59
CA MET A 102 13.06 -4.50 2.58
C MET A 102 12.60 -5.50 3.63
N ASP A 103 11.69 -5.08 4.48
CA ASP A 103 11.10 -5.90 5.51
C ASP A 103 10.00 -6.80 4.96
N VAL A 104 9.99 -8.04 5.42
CA VAL A 104 8.98 -9.06 5.14
C VAL A 104 8.24 -9.36 6.43
N ILE A 105 6.97 -9.00 6.48
CA ILE A 105 6.16 -9.06 7.69
C ILE A 105 5.01 -10.05 7.47
N ASP A 106 4.88 -11.03 8.35
CA ASP A 106 3.72 -11.90 8.40
C ASP A 106 2.56 -11.14 9.08
N ILE A 107 1.49 -10.91 8.32
CA ILE A 107 0.37 -10.06 8.74
C ILE A 107 -0.42 -10.70 9.88
N ALA A 108 -0.61 -12.03 9.85
CA ALA A 108 -1.41 -12.73 10.84
C ALA A 108 -0.71 -12.78 12.22
N SER A 109 0.57 -13.11 12.24
CA SER A 109 1.35 -13.12 13.48
C SER A 109 1.85 -11.74 13.89
N ARG A 110 1.75 -10.72 13.00
CA ARG A 110 2.20 -9.34 13.22
C ARG A 110 3.69 -9.26 13.54
N LYS A 111 4.50 -10.01 12.81
CA LYS A 111 5.95 -10.12 13.06
C LYS A 111 6.75 -9.86 11.80
N LEU A 112 7.87 -9.14 11.96
CA LEU A 112 8.95 -9.13 11.00
C LEU A 112 9.56 -10.55 10.96
N VAL A 113 9.46 -11.21 9.80
CA VAL A 113 9.92 -12.60 9.63
C VAL A 113 11.21 -12.70 8.83
N LYS A 114 11.51 -11.68 8.03
CA LYS A 114 12.74 -11.63 7.24
C LYS A 114 13.03 -10.19 6.80
N THR A 115 14.29 -9.91 6.54
CA THR A 115 14.76 -8.69 5.87
C THR A 115 15.53 -9.08 4.63
N ILE A 116 15.18 -8.50 3.48
CA ILE A 116 15.86 -8.70 2.20
C ILE A 116 16.89 -7.60 2.04
N ASP A 117 18.16 -7.95 1.88
CA ASP A 117 19.26 -7.00 1.67
C ASP A 117 19.49 -6.81 0.17
N PHE A 118 19.50 -5.57 -0.30
CA PHE A 118 19.75 -5.21 -1.70
C PHE A 118 21.24 -5.21 -2.08
N GLY A 119 22.14 -5.49 -1.14
CA GLY A 119 23.59 -5.59 -1.35
C GLY A 119 24.36 -4.29 -1.11
N GLY A 120 23.68 -3.17 -0.89
CA GLY A 120 24.24 -1.85 -0.64
C GLY A 120 23.16 -0.80 -0.44
N PRO A 121 23.52 0.47 -0.24
CA PRO A 121 22.57 1.58 -0.19
C PRO A 121 21.90 1.71 -1.58
N GLU A 122 20.60 1.49 -1.64
CA GLU A 122 19.83 1.44 -2.90
C GLU A 122 18.57 2.30 -2.87
N ARG A 123 18.12 2.76 -1.70
CA ARG A 123 16.84 3.45 -1.51
C ARG A 123 15.70 2.69 -2.19
N PRO A 124 15.40 1.44 -1.78
CA PRO A 124 14.26 0.73 -2.32
C PRO A 124 12.98 1.47 -1.96
N HIS A 125 12.06 1.68 -2.94
CA HIS A 125 10.89 2.52 -2.68
C HIS A 125 9.58 1.86 -3.06
N CYS A 126 9.15 1.89 -4.31
CA CYS A 126 7.83 1.45 -4.73
C CYS A 126 7.80 -0.05 -5.05
N PRO A 127 7.15 -0.89 -4.23
CA PRO A 127 7.00 -2.32 -4.49
C PRO A 127 5.70 -2.58 -5.26
N MET A 128 5.75 -3.41 -6.31
CA MET A 128 4.60 -3.84 -7.10
C MET A 128 4.70 -5.32 -7.45
N PHE A 129 3.59 -6.06 -7.34
CA PHE A 129 3.53 -7.43 -7.86
C PHE A 129 3.26 -7.43 -9.37
N GLY A 130 4.09 -8.15 -10.12
CA GLY A 130 3.88 -8.37 -11.55
C GLY A 130 2.92 -9.54 -11.82
N ALA A 131 2.46 -9.64 -13.07
CA ALA A 131 1.59 -10.74 -13.53
C ALA A 131 2.25 -12.13 -13.38
N ASP A 132 3.56 -12.19 -13.34
CA ASP A 132 4.36 -13.39 -13.11
C ASP A 132 4.47 -13.78 -11.62
N GLY A 133 3.84 -13.02 -10.74
CA GLY A 133 3.87 -13.22 -9.28
C GLY A 133 5.17 -12.79 -8.60
N ARG A 134 6.10 -12.18 -9.33
CA ARG A 134 7.32 -11.60 -8.75
C ARG A 134 7.05 -10.20 -8.21
N LEU A 135 7.91 -9.78 -7.30
CA LEU A 135 7.88 -8.45 -6.71
C LEU A 135 8.91 -7.55 -7.41
N TYR A 136 8.46 -6.42 -7.93
CA TYR A 136 9.24 -5.40 -8.61
C TYR A 136 9.37 -4.20 -7.69
N VAL A 137 10.59 -3.75 -7.43
CA VAL A 137 10.87 -2.65 -6.48
C VAL A 137 11.78 -1.63 -7.14
N THR A 138 11.41 -0.38 -7.15
CA THR A 138 12.32 0.68 -7.61
C THR A 138 13.49 0.80 -6.65
N THR A 139 14.70 0.87 -7.20
CA THR A 139 15.96 1.10 -6.47
C THR A 139 16.59 2.36 -7.03
N GLU A 140 16.43 3.46 -6.27
CA GLU A 140 16.67 4.82 -6.75
C GLU A 140 18.15 5.07 -7.08
N ILE A 141 19.08 4.59 -6.24
CA ILE A 141 20.52 4.86 -6.41
C ILE A 141 21.10 4.13 -7.62
N SER A 142 20.72 2.87 -7.82
CA SER A 142 21.16 2.09 -8.99
C SER A 142 20.38 2.38 -10.26
N ASN A 143 19.32 3.21 -10.18
CA ASN A 143 18.43 3.50 -11.32
C ASN A 143 17.87 2.22 -11.96
N THR A 144 17.37 1.30 -11.12
CA THR A 144 16.81 0.03 -11.58
C THR A 144 15.45 -0.25 -10.98
N ILE A 145 14.74 -1.20 -11.59
CA ILE A 145 13.68 -1.96 -10.94
C ILE A 145 14.30 -3.29 -10.54
N THR A 146 14.44 -3.53 -9.25
CA THR A 146 14.94 -4.80 -8.72
C THR A 146 13.80 -5.81 -8.64
N VAL A 147 14.00 -7.01 -9.16
CA VAL A 147 13.00 -8.08 -9.20
C VAL A 147 13.33 -9.15 -8.17
N ILE A 148 12.34 -9.47 -7.35
CA ILE A 148 12.46 -10.38 -6.21
C ILE A 148 11.51 -11.56 -6.39
N ASP A 149 11.99 -12.76 -6.13
CA ASP A 149 11.13 -13.93 -5.97
C ASP A 149 10.54 -13.93 -4.54
N PRO A 150 9.23 -13.75 -4.38
CA PRO A 150 8.62 -13.67 -3.06
C PRO A 150 8.56 -15.02 -2.32
N LYS A 151 8.81 -16.16 -3.01
CA LYS A 151 8.85 -17.48 -2.39
C LYS A 151 10.17 -17.74 -1.67
N THR A 152 11.26 -17.28 -2.27
CA THR A 152 12.61 -17.47 -1.72
C THR A 152 13.11 -16.20 -1.02
N HIS A 153 12.48 -15.06 -1.25
CA HIS A 153 12.89 -13.73 -0.83
C HIS A 153 14.31 -13.38 -1.32
N THR A 154 14.59 -13.72 -2.57
CA THR A 154 15.89 -13.46 -3.20
C THR A 154 15.72 -12.52 -4.38
N ILE A 155 16.69 -11.64 -4.58
CA ILE A 155 16.79 -10.82 -5.78
C ILE A 155 17.17 -11.75 -6.95
N VAL A 156 16.35 -11.74 -7.99
CA VAL A 156 16.53 -12.60 -9.18
C VAL A 156 16.90 -11.80 -10.42
N ASP A 157 16.66 -10.49 -10.43
CA ASP A 157 16.94 -9.65 -11.58
C ASP A 157 17.01 -8.16 -11.23
N ARG A 158 17.58 -7.36 -12.17
CA ARG A 158 17.56 -5.89 -12.14
C ARG A 158 17.31 -5.37 -13.55
N ILE A 159 16.39 -4.44 -13.70
CA ILE A 159 15.97 -3.86 -14.97
C ILE A 159 16.34 -2.37 -14.97
N PRO A 160 17.24 -1.89 -15.86
CA PRO A 160 17.59 -0.48 -15.92
C PRO A 160 16.38 0.40 -16.28
N THR A 161 16.25 1.54 -15.60
CA THR A 161 15.19 2.53 -15.87
C THR A 161 15.64 3.63 -16.85
N GLY A 162 16.96 3.77 -17.05
CA GLY A 162 17.55 4.73 -17.96
C GLY A 162 17.48 6.19 -17.52
N GLN A 163 16.98 6.44 -16.33
CA GLN A 163 16.87 7.79 -15.75
C GLN A 163 17.21 7.76 -14.26
N PRO A 164 17.81 8.83 -13.73
CA PRO A 164 18.03 8.94 -12.30
C PRO A 164 16.70 9.12 -11.55
N GLU A 165 16.74 8.79 -10.26
CA GLU A 165 15.63 9.01 -9.34
C GLU A 165 14.30 8.38 -9.82
N SER A 166 14.38 7.17 -10.38
CA SER A 166 13.21 6.37 -10.70
C SER A 166 12.55 5.91 -9.41
N HIS A 167 11.50 6.60 -9.01
CA HIS A 167 10.95 6.56 -7.67
C HIS A 167 9.73 5.65 -7.55
N MET A 168 8.76 5.80 -8.45
CA MET A 168 7.56 4.97 -8.50
C MET A 168 7.54 4.11 -9.75
N VAL A 169 6.84 2.97 -9.66
CA VAL A 169 6.64 2.06 -10.80
C VAL A 169 5.18 1.66 -10.93
N ALA A 170 4.72 1.58 -12.18
CA ALA A 170 3.47 0.92 -12.55
C ALA A 170 3.77 -0.19 -13.57
N LEU A 171 3.06 -1.32 -13.48
CA LEU A 171 3.24 -2.47 -14.37
C LEU A 171 1.99 -2.69 -15.21
N SER A 172 2.14 -2.99 -16.50
CA SER A 172 1.01 -3.42 -17.33
C SER A 172 0.45 -4.76 -16.84
N ARG A 173 -0.83 -4.98 -17.06
CA ARG A 173 -1.55 -6.19 -16.60
C ARG A 173 -0.99 -7.49 -17.18
N ASP A 174 -0.43 -7.43 -18.39
CA ASP A 174 0.23 -8.56 -19.05
C ASP A 174 1.70 -8.75 -18.59
N GLY A 175 2.23 -7.83 -17.75
CA GLY A 175 3.60 -7.83 -17.27
C GLY A 175 4.64 -7.48 -18.35
N ALA A 176 4.22 -7.07 -19.56
CA ALA A 176 5.15 -6.78 -20.65
C ALA A 176 5.83 -5.42 -20.50
N ARG A 177 5.20 -4.47 -19.83
CA ARG A 177 5.69 -3.09 -19.69
C ARG A 177 5.78 -2.68 -18.23
N ALA A 178 6.82 -1.91 -17.92
CA ALA A 178 6.94 -1.13 -16.70
C ALA A 178 7.06 0.35 -17.05
N TYR A 179 6.53 1.19 -16.19
CA TYR A 179 6.58 2.64 -16.30
C TYR A 179 7.10 3.23 -15.00
N THR A 180 8.15 4.05 -15.05
CA THR A 180 8.66 4.72 -13.84
C THR A 180 8.51 6.22 -13.95
N SER A 181 8.10 6.87 -12.84
CA SER A 181 8.26 8.30 -12.70
C SER A 181 9.66 8.61 -12.17
N ASN A 182 10.35 9.54 -12.84
CA ASN A 182 11.73 9.92 -12.56
C ASN A 182 11.72 11.37 -12.07
N VAL A 183 12.00 11.56 -10.78
CA VAL A 183 11.50 12.71 -10.03
C VAL A 183 12.05 14.05 -10.52
N HIS A 184 13.32 14.38 -10.23
CA HIS A 184 13.85 15.73 -10.55
C HIS A 184 14.18 15.94 -12.02
N VAL A 185 14.27 14.86 -12.82
CA VAL A 185 14.35 14.99 -14.27
C VAL A 185 12.98 15.13 -14.94
N GLY A 186 11.90 14.94 -14.16
CA GLY A 186 10.54 15.20 -14.58
C GLY A 186 10.06 14.38 -15.77
N THR A 187 10.45 13.11 -15.84
CA THR A 187 10.15 12.22 -16.97
C THR A 187 9.43 10.95 -16.56
N VAL A 188 8.86 10.24 -17.53
CA VAL A 188 8.38 8.86 -17.38
C VAL A 188 9.18 7.96 -18.30
N SER A 189 9.79 6.90 -17.76
CA SER A 189 10.43 5.85 -18.58
C SER A 189 9.41 4.78 -18.95
N VAL A 190 9.40 4.36 -20.22
CA VAL A 190 8.66 3.20 -20.73
C VAL A 190 9.66 2.08 -20.96
N ILE A 191 9.45 0.94 -20.30
CA ILE A 191 10.43 -0.15 -20.21
C ILE A 191 9.80 -1.44 -20.73
N ASP A 192 10.51 -2.15 -21.60
CA ASP A 192 10.22 -3.54 -21.93
C ASP A 192 10.79 -4.44 -20.83
N VAL A 193 9.91 -5.08 -20.06
CA VAL A 193 10.31 -5.89 -18.91
C VAL A 193 11.12 -7.11 -19.32
N LYS A 194 10.70 -7.80 -20.39
CA LYS A 194 11.37 -9.01 -20.88
C LYS A 194 12.73 -8.70 -21.51
N ALA A 195 12.78 -7.67 -22.35
CA ALA A 195 14.02 -7.26 -23.00
C ALA A 195 14.94 -6.45 -22.08
N LYS A 196 14.46 -6.03 -20.91
CA LYS A 196 15.16 -5.16 -19.95
C LYS A 196 15.67 -3.87 -20.61
N LYS A 197 14.84 -3.28 -21.45
CA LYS A 197 15.24 -2.16 -22.28
C LYS A 197 14.26 -0.98 -22.13
N VAL A 198 14.82 0.21 -21.97
CA VAL A 198 14.05 1.44 -22.07
C VAL A 198 13.65 1.65 -23.53
N LEU A 199 12.35 1.73 -23.78
CA LEU A 199 11.77 1.97 -25.10
C LEU A 199 11.65 3.46 -25.40
N LYS A 200 11.29 4.23 -24.37
CA LYS A 200 11.05 5.66 -24.47
C LYS A 200 11.24 6.34 -23.12
N VAL A 201 11.72 7.56 -23.14
CA VAL A 201 11.65 8.52 -22.03
C VAL A 201 10.74 9.65 -22.46
N ILE A 202 9.70 9.90 -21.67
CA ILE A 202 8.65 10.88 -21.97
C ILE A 202 8.86 12.09 -21.06
N PRO A 203 9.19 13.28 -21.59
CA PRO A 203 9.21 14.50 -20.79
C PRO A 203 7.81 14.84 -20.27
N VAL A 204 7.70 15.18 -18.99
CA VAL A 204 6.45 15.55 -18.34
C VAL A 204 6.53 16.96 -17.77
N SER A 205 7.45 17.20 -16.82
CA SER A 205 7.60 18.51 -16.15
C SER A 205 9.03 18.65 -15.64
N SER A 206 9.28 19.50 -14.68
CA SER A 206 10.57 19.51 -13.95
C SER A 206 10.54 18.70 -12.67
N TYR A 207 9.39 18.07 -12.32
CA TYR A 207 9.24 17.25 -11.12
C TYR A 207 8.02 16.33 -11.26
N ALA A 208 8.25 15.07 -11.68
CA ALA A 208 7.19 14.06 -11.81
C ALA A 208 7.37 12.97 -10.73
N GLN A 209 6.38 12.74 -9.89
CA GLN A 209 6.59 11.84 -8.75
C GLN A 209 5.71 10.59 -8.80
N ARG A 210 4.45 10.65 -8.40
CA ARG A 210 3.57 9.48 -8.33
C ARG A 210 3.11 9.04 -9.73
N ILE A 211 2.84 7.76 -9.90
CA ILE A 211 2.41 7.18 -11.18
C ILE A 211 1.33 6.12 -10.96
N ALA A 212 0.34 6.09 -11.83
CA ALA A 212 -0.64 5.01 -11.90
C ALA A 212 -0.93 4.65 -13.36
N LEU A 213 -1.42 3.43 -13.57
CA LEU A 213 -1.87 2.92 -14.86
C LEU A 213 -3.39 2.72 -14.80
N SER A 214 -4.12 3.08 -15.88
CA SER A 214 -5.54 2.76 -15.96
C SER A 214 -5.76 1.25 -15.99
N VAL A 215 -6.93 0.78 -15.53
CA VAL A 215 -7.24 -0.65 -15.44
C VAL A 215 -7.22 -1.35 -16.82
N ASP A 216 -7.40 -0.61 -17.90
CA ASP A 216 -7.35 -1.12 -19.28
C ASP A 216 -5.98 -0.92 -19.95
N ASP A 217 -4.97 -0.49 -19.20
CA ASP A 217 -3.60 -0.21 -19.64
C ASP A 217 -3.47 0.89 -20.71
N LYS A 218 -4.50 1.70 -20.98
CA LYS A 218 -4.45 2.74 -22.02
C LYS A 218 -3.79 4.02 -21.58
N TRP A 219 -3.86 4.35 -20.29
CA TRP A 219 -3.44 5.63 -19.76
C TRP A 219 -2.47 5.48 -18.60
N ILE A 220 -1.38 6.22 -18.65
CA ILE A 220 -0.51 6.46 -17.49
C ILE A 220 -0.89 7.84 -16.94
N PHE A 221 -1.03 7.90 -15.63
CA PHE A 221 -1.24 9.13 -14.89
C PHE A 221 -0.01 9.44 -14.04
N THR A 222 0.54 10.64 -14.14
CA THR A 222 1.65 11.03 -13.26
C THR A 222 1.46 12.45 -12.72
N ALA A 223 1.80 12.61 -11.44
CA ALA A 223 1.64 13.85 -10.71
C ALA A 223 2.73 14.87 -11.10
N ASP A 224 2.32 16.05 -11.54
CA ASP A 224 3.21 17.19 -11.69
C ASP A 224 3.33 17.93 -10.36
N GLN A 225 4.53 17.91 -9.77
CA GLN A 225 4.78 18.58 -8.48
C GLN A 225 5.14 20.06 -8.63
N THR A 226 5.20 20.57 -9.86
CA THR A 226 5.49 22.00 -10.15
C THR A 226 4.22 22.79 -10.39
N GLU A 227 3.27 22.22 -11.11
CA GLU A 227 2.03 22.88 -11.52
C GLU A 227 0.79 22.13 -10.98
N PRO A 228 -0.34 22.79 -10.75
CA PRO A 228 -1.57 22.17 -10.26
C PRO A 228 -2.29 21.38 -11.36
N ARG A 229 -1.67 20.30 -11.81
CA ARG A 229 -2.18 19.47 -12.92
C ARG A 229 -1.69 18.04 -12.84
N LEU A 230 -2.37 17.16 -13.55
CA LEU A 230 -2.01 15.76 -13.75
C LEU A 230 -1.73 15.50 -15.22
N ALA A 231 -0.64 14.81 -15.54
CA ALA A 231 -0.37 14.35 -16.89
C ALA A 231 -1.14 13.07 -17.19
N VAL A 232 -1.80 13.03 -18.35
CA VAL A 232 -2.40 11.82 -18.93
C VAL A 232 -1.57 11.43 -20.14
N ILE A 233 -0.89 10.28 -20.06
CA ILE A 233 0.02 9.78 -21.08
C ILE A 233 -0.65 8.60 -21.78
N ASP A 234 -0.64 8.61 -23.10
CA ASP A 234 -1.15 7.51 -23.93
C ASP A 234 -0.10 6.41 -24.07
N THR A 235 -0.45 5.19 -23.66
CA THR A 235 0.47 4.04 -23.67
C THR A 235 0.79 3.52 -25.06
N ALA A 236 -0.06 3.76 -26.07
CA ALA A 236 0.16 3.35 -27.44
C ALA A 236 1.13 4.30 -28.18
N THR A 237 1.01 5.59 -27.91
CA THR A 237 1.84 6.60 -28.59
C THR A 237 3.05 7.03 -27.77
N HIS A 238 3.11 6.66 -26.47
CA HIS A 238 4.13 7.07 -25.52
C HIS A 238 4.33 8.60 -25.50
N ALA A 239 3.21 9.34 -25.40
CA ALA A 239 3.20 10.81 -25.38
C ALA A 239 2.17 11.33 -24.40
N VAL A 240 2.42 12.52 -23.85
CA VAL A 240 1.41 13.24 -23.06
C VAL A 240 0.24 13.59 -23.99
N LYS A 241 -0.91 13.00 -23.70
CA LYS A 241 -2.15 13.20 -24.46
C LYS A 241 -2.84 14.49 -24.07
N GLN A 242 -2.92 14.75 -22.77
CA GLN A 242 -3.54 15.95 -22.22
C GLN A 242 -3.10 16.18 -20.77
N TRP A 243 -3.43 17.36 -20.29
CA TRP A 243 -3.29 17.78 -18.91
C TRP A 243 -4.66 17.96 -18.27
N VAL A 244 -4.83 17.45 -17.07
CA VAL A 244 -6.03 17.69 -16.26
C VAL A 244 -5.68 18.77 -15.24
N ALA A 245 -6.36 19.90 -15.30
CA ALA A 245 -6.20 20.97 -14.32
C ALA A 245 -6.78 20.53 -12.95
N LEU A 246 -6.06 20.84 -11.89
CA LEU A 246 -6.43 20.48 -10.52
C LEU A 246 -6.45 21.75 -9.65
N PRO A 247 -7.16 21.74 -8.50
CA PRO A 247 -7.17 22.86 -7.57
C PRO A 247 -5.85 23.04 -6.79
N GLY A 248 -4.93 22.09 -6.88
CA GLY A 248 -3.62 22.09 -6.24
C GLY A 248 -2.74 21.01 -6.85
N LYS A 249 -1.51 20.83 -6.33
CA LYS A 249 -0.55 19.86 -6.86
C LYS A 249 -1.01 18.43 -6.59
N ALA A 250 -1.02 17.59 -7.63
CA ALA A 250 -1.32 16.18 -7.52
C ALA A 250 -0.23 15.45 -6.72
N TYR A 251 -0.61 14.36 -6.03
CA TYR A 251 0.34 13.45 -5.39
C TYR A 251 -0.06 11.98 -5.62
N GLY A 252 -0.68 11.29 -4.66
CA GLY A 252 -1.13 9.91 -4.82
C GLY A 252 -2.21 9.76 -5.89
N THR A 253 -2.19 8.64 -6.60
CA THR A 253 -3.17 8.34 -7.66
C THR A 253 -3.57 6.86 -7.62
N ALA A 254 -4.88 6.57 -7.64
CA ALA A 254 -5.40 5.21 -7.68
C ALA A 254 -6.65 5.10 -8.57
N PRO A 255 -6.64 4.24 -9.60
CA PRO A 255 -7.84 3.97 -10.39
C PRO A 255 -8.84 3.14 -9.57
N THR A 256 -10.13 3.36 -9.82
CA THR A 256 -11.17 2.45 -9.31
C THR A 256 -11.13 1.12 -10.07
N PRO A 257 -11.41 -0.02 -9.41
CA PRO A 257 -11.34 -1.34 -10.04
C PRO A 257 -12.27 -1.52 -11.26
N ASP A 258 -13.34 -0.73 -11.33
CA ASP A 258 -14.26 -0.72 -12.49
C ASP A 258 -13.76 0.13 -13.67
N GLY A 259 -12.59 0.80 -13.50
CA GLY A 259 -11.96 1.62 -14.52
C GLY A 259 -12.68 2.91 -14.87
N LYS A 260 -13.65 3.36 -14.05
CA LYS A 260 -14.42 4.57 -14.36
C LYS A 260 -13.79 5.84 -13.84
N PHE A 261 -13.11 5.77 -12.70
CA PHE A 261 -12.54 6.93 -12.03
C PHE A 261 -11.08 6.73 -11.67
N LEU A 262 -10.36 7.84 -11.57
CA LEU A 262 -9.06 7.94 -10.92
C LEU A 262 -9.22 8.86 -9.72
N LEU A 263 -8.84 8.39 -8.54
CA LEU A 263 -8.72 9.21 -7.35
C LEU A 263 -7.33 9.83 -7.29
N ILE A 264 -7.25 11.10 -6.89
CA ILE A 264 -6.01 11.88 -6.88
C ILE A 264 -5.93 12.64 -5.57
N THR A 265 -4.90 12.40 -4.75
CA THR A 265 -4.64 13.26 -3.60
C THR A 265 -4.06 14.60 -4.08
N ILE A 266 -4.51 15.70 -3.48
CA ILE A 266 -4.19 17.05 -3.92
C ILE A 266 -3.60 17.82 -2.74
N LEU A 267 -2.28 18.04 -2.82
CA LEU A 267 -1.51 18.71 -1.78
C LEU A 267 -1.85 20.22 -1.68
N GLY A 268 -1.65 20.77 -0.50
CA GLY A 268 -1.81 22.20 -0.22
C GLY A 268 -3.26 22.66 -0.07
N VAL A 269 -4.22 21.90 -0.61
CA VAL A 269 -5.66 22.17 -0.48
C VAL A 269 -6.41 21.08 0.31
N ASN A 270 -5.70 20.02 0.72
CA ASN A 270 -6.23 18.91 1.54
C ASN A 270 -7.49 18.27 0.93
N LYS A 271 -7.40 17.88 -0.33
CA LYS A 271 -8.53 17.29 -1.06
C LYS A 271 -8.14 15.98 -1.75
N VAL A 272 -9.15 15.19 -2.05
CA VAL A 272 -9.09 14.13 -3.05
C VAL A 272 -9.94 14.55 -4.24
N GLY A 273 -9.33 14.57 -5.41
CA GLY A 273 -10.04 14.73 -6.69
C GLY A 273 -10.50 13.38 -7.21
N VAL A 274 -11.69 13.33 -7.77
CA VAL A 274 -12.25 12.17 -8.48
C VAL A 274 -12.36 12.53 -9.95
N LEU A 275 -11.45 11.99 -10.77
CA LEU A 275 -11.39 12.20 -12.21
C LEU A 275 -12.24 11.14 -12.90
N ASP A 276 -13.24 11.56 -13.67
CA ASP A 276 -13.99 10.68 -14.56
C ASP A 276 -13.13 10.34 -15.79
N LEU A 277 -12.79 9.07 -15.96
CA LEU A 277 -11.89 8.60 -17.03
C LEU A 277 -12.53 8.58 -18.42
N LYS A 278 -13.84 8.73 -18.52
CA LYS A 278 -14.54 8.87 -19.80
C LYS A 278 -14.48 10.30 -20.33
N THR A 279 -14.65 11.26 -19.44
CA THR A 279 -14.66 12.69 -19.81
C THR A 279 -13.30 13.37 -19.60
N MET A 280 -12.42 12.75 -18.81
CA MET A 280 -11.14 13.31 -18.35
C MET A 280 -11.31 14.66 -17.63
N GLN A 281 -12.38 14.78 -16.85
CA GLN A 281 -12.67 15.96 -16.03
C GLN A 281 -12.90 15.58 -14.59
N LEU A 282 -12.58 16.48 -13.65
CA LEU A 282 -12.90 16.29 -12.25
C LEU A 282 -14.42 16.26 -12.05
N ALA A 283 -14.94 15.11 -11.62
CA ALA A 283 -16.35 14.94 -11.28
C ALA A 283 -16.65 15.40 -9.84
N HIS A 284 -15.73 15.13 -8.91
CA HIS A 284 -15.89 15.47 -7.49
C HIS A 284 -14.56 15.93 -6.89
N THR A 285 -14.67 16.69 -5.80
CA THR A 285 -13.58 16.96 -4.85
C THR A 285 -14.07 16.68 -3.43
N ILE A 286 -13.25 16.03 -2.64
CA ILE A 286 -13.57 15.56 -1.29
C ILE A 286 -12.58 16.19 -0.32
N ASP A 287 -13.08 16.86 0.72
CA ASP A 287 -12.22 17.37 1.78
C ASP A 287 -11.71 16.23 2.65
N VAL A 288 -10.42 16.20 2.92
CA VAL A 288 -9.73 15.20 3.75
C VAL A 288 -8.81 15.90 4.74
N PRO A 289 -8.33 15.21 5.80
CA PRO A 289 -7.35 15.79 6.72
C PRO A 289 -6.06 16.25 6.02
N ALA A 290 -5.26 17.05 6.74
CA ALA A 290 -4.10 17.73 6.18
C ALA A 290 -3.02 16.78 5.65
N ALA A 291 -2.40 17.20 4.54
CA ALA A 291 -1.33 16.52 3.81
C ALA A 291 -1.70 15.09 3.34
N PRO A 292 -2.73 14.94 2.48
CA PRO A 292 -3.07 13.63 1.91
C PRO A 292 -1.91 13.12 1.03
N GLN A 293 -1.48 11.88 1.25
CA GLN A 293 -0.35 11.26 0.55
C GLN A 293 -0.82 10.15 -0.39
N GLU A 294 -0.71 8.90 0.05
CA GLU A 294 -1.09 7.74 -0.74
C GLU A 294 -2.61 7.51 -0.69
N ILE A 295 -3.09 6.81 -1.71
CA ILE A 295 -4.48 6.41 -1.81
C ILE A 295 -4.57 4.98 -2.34
N VAL A 296 -5.40 4.16 -1.71
CA VAL A 296 -5.70 2.80 -2.16
C VAL A 296 -7.22 2.62 -2.26
N VAL A 297 -7.67 2.04 -3.35
CA VAL A 297 -9.08 1.65 -3.51
C VAL A 297 -9.22 0.17 -3.18
N ARG A 298 -10.16 -0.16 -2.29
CA ARG A 298 -10.44 -1.55 -1.92
C ARG A 298 -10.86 -2.35 -3.17
N PRO A 299 -10.46 -3.63 -3.31
CA PRO A 299 -10.71 -4.42 -4.52
C PRO A 299 -12.18 -4.55 -4.95
N ASP A 300 -13.13 -4.41 -4.02
CA ASP A 300 -14.56 -4.38 -4.34
C ASP A 300 -15.06 -3.02 -4.84
N GLY A 301 -14.18 -2.04 -4.90
CA GLY A 301 -14.46 -0.69 -5.37
C GLY A 301 -15.33 0.17 -4.46
N LYS A 302 -15.74 -0.31 -3.28
CA LYS A 302 -16.72 0.39 -2.42
C LYS A 302 -16.10 1.42 -1.48
N MET A 303 -14.83 1.28 -1.17
CA MET A 303 -14.11 2.18 -0.26
C MET A 303 -12.77 2.56 -0.85
N ALA A 304 -12.34 3.79 -0.63
CA ALA A 304 -10.97 4.22 -0.81
C ALA A 304 -10.41 4.70 0.54
N TYR A 305 -9.11 4.53 0.74
CA TYR A 305 -8.40 4.95 1.94
C TYR A 305 -7.28 5.90 1.56
N VAL A 306 -7.14 6.98 2.30
CA VAL A 306 -6.17 8.05 2.05
C VAL A 306 -5.36 8.29 3.31
N SER A 307 -4.06 8.11 3.25
CA SER A 307 -3.16 8.50 4.34
C SER A 307 -3.02 10.03 4.38
N CYS A 308 -3.05 10.58 5.59
CA CYS A 308 -2.98 12.03 5.82
C CYS A 308 -1.83 12.30 6.80
N ASP A 309 -0.64 12.53 6.25
CA ASP A 309 0.66 12.61 6.93
C ASP A 309 0.64 13.56 8.14
N ALA A 310 0.29 14.82 7.94
CA ALA A 310 0.31 15.84 8.98
C ALA A 310 -0.80 15.66 10.04
N SER A 311 -1.78 14.79 9.79
CA SER A 311 -2.95 14.61 10.66
C SER A 311 -2.90 13.32 11.47
N LYS A 312 -1.94 12.43 11.21
CA LYS A 312 -1.89 11.06 11.80
C LYS A 312 -3.23 10.32 11.61
N LYS A 313 -3.80 10.42 10.42
CA LYS A 313 -5.10 9.84 10.09
C LYS A 313 -5.05 9.10 8.76
N VAL A 314 -5.94 8.13 8.64
CA VAL A 314 -6.38 7.60 7.36
C VAL A 314 -7.85 7.98 7.18
N ALA A 315 -8.18 8.65 6.09
CA ALA A 315 -9.55 8.94 5.72
C ALA A 315 -10.12 7.76 4.92
N ALA A 316 -11.25 7.20 5.36
CA ALA A 316 -12.02 6.22 4.61
C ALA A 316 -13.11 6.93 3.82
N ILE A 317 -13.11 6.77 2.50
CA ILE A 317 -14.03 7.42 1.57
C ILE A 317 -14.99 6.37 1.01
N ASP A 318 -16.27 6.60 1.13
CA ASP A 318 -17.30 5.82 0.45
C ASP A 318 -17.38 6.24 -1.02
N THR A 319 -17.14 5.30 -1.94
CA THR A 319 -17.08 5.58 -3.39
C THR A 319 -18.44 5.70 -4.07
N ALA A 320 -19.52 5.31 -3.40
CA ALA A 320 -20.87 5.51 -3.91
C ALA A 320 -21.36 6.93 -3.66
N THR A 321 -20.93 7.53 -2.55
CA THR A 321 -21.36 8.88 -2.15
C THR A 321 -20.28 9.95 -2.34
N TRP A 322 -19.02 9.56 -2.55
CA TRP A 322 -17.84 10.43 -2.61
C TRP A 322 -17.69 11.31 -1.37
N LYS A 323 -17.90 10.71 -0.20
CA LYS A 323 -17.77 11.38 1.10
C LYS A 323 -16.85 10.60 2.02
N VAL A 324 -16.20 11.30 2.93
CA VAL A 324 -15.49 10.67 4.04
C VAL A 324 -16.51 10.02 4.95
N ASP A 325 -16.48 8.69 5.07
CA ASP A 325 -17.30 7.89 5.98
C ASP A 325 -16.77 8.00 7.41
N ARG A 326 -15.47 7.86 7.57
CA ARG A 326 -14.80 7.96 8.87
C ARG A 326 -13.35 8.34 8.77
N LEU A 327 -12.79 8.79 9.89
CA LEU A 327 -11.36 9.00 10.10
C LEU A 327 -10.82 7.92 11.02
N ILE A 328 -9.71 7.31 10.68
CA ILE A 328 -9.05 6.24 11.43
C ILE A 328 -7.73 6.78 11.94
N ASP A 329 -7.39 6.52 13.20
CA ASP A 329 -6.09 6.87 13.75
C ASP A 329 -4.98 6.02 13.13
N ALA A 330 -3.87 6.67 12.78
CA ALA A 330 -2.64 6.08 12.28
C ALA A 330 -1.44 6.61 13.06
N GLY A 331 -0.25 6.12 12.77
CA GLY A 331 0.99 6.67 13.32
C GLY A 331 1.38 8.02 12.69
N ALA A 332 2.48 8.59 13.17
CA ALA A 332 3.01 9.85 12.66
C ALA A 332 3.51 9.72 11.23
N ALA A 333 3.27 10.75 10.43
CA ALA A 333 3.65 10.81 9.03
C ALA A 333 3.17 9.58 8.23
N ALA A 334 1.87 9.24 8.35
CA ALA A 334 1.23 8.16 7.60
C ALA A 334 1.40 8.41 6.09
N ASP A 335 2.04 7.47 5.37
CA ASP A 335 2.41 7.59 3.95
C ASP A 335 1.84 6.42 3.14
N GLY A 336 2.64 5.46 2.70
CA GLY A 336 2.22 4.35 1.86
C GLY A 336 1.10 3.51 2.46
N LEU A 337 0.16 3.10 1.62
CA LEU A 337 -1.01 2.29 1.97
C LEU A 337 -1.09 1.02 1.12
N ALA A 338 -1.53 -0.08 1.71
CA ALA A 338 -1.90 -1.27 0.96
C ALA A 338 -3.10 -1.98 1.57
N TRP A 339 -3.90 -2.62 0.73
CA TRP A 339 -4.97 -3.50 1.16
C TRP A 339 -4.49 -4.95 1.18
N ALA A 340 -4.58 -5.61 2.33
CA ALA A 340 -4.37 -7.04 2.46
C ALA A 340 -5.73 -7.73 2.58
N ALA A 341 -6.14 -8.43 1.53
CA ALA A 341 -7.43 -9.12 1.49
C ALA A 341 -7.41 -10.32 2.45
N ALA A 342 -8.49 -10.51 3.24
CA ALA A 342 -8.72 -11.77 3.93
C ALA A 342 -9.10 -12.86 2.91
N ARG A 343 -8.71 -14.09 3.19
CA ARG A 343 -9.16 -15.26 2.43
C ARG A 343 -10.41 -15.87 3.04
#